data_838fb66805404e2679efaa2f197b73d0
#
_entry.id   838fb66805404e2679efaa2f197b73d0
#
_cell.length_a   1.000
_cell.length_b   1.000
_cell.length_c   1.000
_cell.angle_alpha   90.00
_cell.angle_beta   90.00
_cell.angle_gamma   90.00
#
_symmetry.space_group_name_H-M   'P 1'
#
loop_
_entity.id
_entity.type
_entity.pdbx_description
1 polymer ?
#
loop_
_entity_poly.entity_id
_entity_poly.type
_entity_poly.pdbx_seq_one_letter_code
_entity_poly.pdbx_strand_id
1 'polypeptide(L)'
;MPGANQLQTLWAKHNGQWRDPTQALSPWTGSAVDPRLLRSRASGDWWDVLDRLKVTLVVTREYEHLIMAVAVVDGQPEVSYLPLPHPSGLAVDRASRTVVVASTRNPNQVYELAPISKTLPRSDIDRPDVSGRPLMPTRSTIHAGATYMHDLAFIGGRLHANSVGQNAIVDLPSDGGGSPVWWPRCIERAGRPDFGRNWIQLNSIAAGPDLESSYFTASTEAMSARRPGHRNFPVDRRGVIFSGASREPCVRGLTRPHSARLHRRRLWVDDSGYGQLCVRRGADLDTVCELPGWTRGLCFRSDVAFVGTSRVIPRFRQYAPGLNVERSRCALHAVDVASGRVLGSLDWPYGNQIFAIEWIDRSHATGLPFRSVSRQRDSDAMRLFYSFDTPRRSRTNDQ
;
A
#
# COMPACT_ATOMS: atom_id res chain seq x y z
N MET A 1 18.31 -23.39 29.24
CA MET A 1 17.41 -24.31 28.51
C MET A 1 16.02 -24.18 29.10
N PRO A 2 14.97 -24.04 28.32
CA PRO A 2 13.60 -24.01 28.84
C PRO A 2 13.29 -25.35 29.50
N GLY A 3 12.54 -25.31 30.63
CA GLY A 3 12.14 -26.53 31.35
C GLY A 3 11.17 -27.38 30.50
N ALA A 4 11.10 -28.70 30.80
CA ALA A 4 10.26 -29.63 30.02
C ALA A 4 8.80 -29.21 29.93
N ASN A 5 8.23 -28.63 31.00
CA ASN A 5 6.86 -28.11 31.00
C ASN A 5 6.66 -26.89 30.04
N GLN A 6 7.67 -26.05 29.91
CA GLN A 6 7.60 -24.90 28.97
C GLN A 6 7.63 -25.39 27.53
N LEU A 7 8.42 -26.41 27.21
CA LEU A 7 8.45 -27.01 25.88
C LEU A 7 7.12 -27.71 25.55
N GLN A 8 6.55 -28.46 26.48
CA GLN A 8 5.26 -29.10 26.28
C GLN A 8 4.13 -28.07 26.03
N THR A 9 4.11 -27.00 26.80
CA THR A 9 3.13 -25.90 26.59
C THR A 9 3.31 -25.25 25.24
N LEU A 10 4.56 -25.00 24.81
CA LEU A 10 4.85 -24.43 23.50
C LEU A 10 4.41 -25.38 22.37
N TRP A 11 4.69 -26.65 22.48
CA TRP A 11 4.29 -27.66 21.49
C TRP A 11 2.78 -27.85 21.41
N ALA A 12 2.09 -27.82 22.55
CA ALA A 12 0.63 -27.87 22.59
C ALA A 12 0.01 -26.66 21.89
N LYS A 13 0.57 -25.46 22.12
CA LYS A 13 0.18 -24.24 21.42
C LYS A 13 0.40 -24.36 19.91
N HIS A 14 1.60 -24.78 19.50
CA HIS A 14 1.91 -24.96 18.06
C HIS A 14 1.00 -26.01 17.40
N ASN A 15 0.76 -27.13 18.09
CA ASN A 15 -0.14 -28.15 17.57
C ASN A 15 -1.59 -27.66 17.45
N GLY A 16 -2.05 -26.83 18.38
CA GLY A 16 -3.35 -26.15 18.28
C GLY A 16 -3.42 -25.21 17.08
N GLN A 17 -2.38 -24.38 16.91
CA GLN A 17 -2.28 -23.45 15.78
C GLN A 17 -2.25 -24.18 14.43
N TRP A 18 -1.56 -25.31 14.34
CA TRP A 18 -1.48 -26.13 13.13
C TRP A 18 -2.82 -26.73 12.70
N ARG A 19 -3.66 -27.03 13.66
CA ARG A 19 -4.98 -27.63 13.45
C ARG A 19 -6.09 -26.61 13.35
N ASP A 20 -5.80 -25.37 13.67
CA ASP A 20 -6.77 -24.29 13.55
C ASP A 20 -6.88 -23.87 12.08
N PRO A 21 -7.99 -24.19 11.38
CA PRO A 21 -8.16 -23.78 10.01
C PRO A 21 -8.17 -22.27 9.84
N THR A 22 -8.44 -21.52 10.91
CA THR A 22 -8.37 -20.04 10.87
C THR A 22 -6.96 -19.55 10.61
N GLN A 23 -5.91 -20.30 11.01
CA GLN A 23 -4.54 -19.95 10.70
C GLN A 23 -4.21 -20.08 9.20
N ALA A 24 -4.72 -21.12 8.54
CA ALA A 24 -4.57 -21.32 7.11
C ALA A 24 -5.46 -20.35 6.29
N LEU A 25 -6.61 -20.00 6.86
CA LEU A 25 -7.62 -19.13 6.25
C LEU A 25 -7.59 -17.70 6.84
N SER A 26 -6.53 -17.35 7.55
CA SER A 26 -6.44 -16.08 8.29
C SER A 26 -6.76 -14.83 7.47
N PRO A 27 -6.49 -14.74 6.16
CA PRO A 27 -6.96 -13.62 5.36
C PRO A 27 -8.48 -13.44 5.38
N TRP A 28 -9.22 -14.50 5.66
CA TRP A 28 -10.69 -14.54 5.62
C TRP A 28 -11.34 -14.42 7.00
N THR A 29 -10.57 -14.52 8.06
CA THR A 29 -11.09 -14.46 9.43
C THR A 29 -10.97 -13.05 10.00
N GLY A 30 -11.88 -12.18 9.65
CA GLY A 30 -11.97 -10.83 10.24
C GLY A 30 -12.09 -10.83 11.78
N SER A 31 -12.42 -11.95 12.40
CA SER A 31 -12.55 -12.12 13.85
C SER A 31 -11.23 -12.02 14.63
N ALA A 32 -10.08 -12.20 13.96
CA ALA A 32 -8.76 -12.11 14.60
C ALA A 32 -8.20 -10.67 14.67
N VAL A 33 -8.87 -9.70 14.08
CA VAL A 33 -8.41 -8.31 14.07
C VAL A 33 -8.79 -7.62 15.38
N ASP A 34 -7.81 -6.99 16.03
CA ASP A 34 -8.09 -6.15 17.20
C ASP A 34 -9.05 -5.02 16.81
N PRO A 35 -10.27 -4.97 17.38
CA PRO A 35 -11.28 -3.96 17.00
C PRO A 35 -10.83 -2.52 17.22
N ARG A 36 -9.83 -2.28 18.09
CA ARG A 36 -9.26 -0.95 18.28
C ARG A 36 -8.57 -0.43 17.03
N LEU A 37 -7.94 -1.32 16.24
CA LEU A 37 -7.26 -0.95 14.99
C LEU A 37 -8.23 -0.49 13.89
N LEU A 38 -9.49 -0.85 14.01
CA LEU A 38 -10.55 -0.50 13.06
C LEU A 38 -11.24 0.84 13.40
N ARG A 39 -11.08 1.32 14.63
CA ARG A 39 -11.69 2.58 15.07
C ARG A 39 -11.07 3.76 14.34
N SER A 40 -11.91 4.58 13.73
CA SER A 40 -11.49 5.79 13.02
C SER A 40 -12.32 7.01 13.45
N ARG A 41 -11.77 8.20 13.18
CA ARG A 41 -12.41 9.49 13.40
C ARG A 41 -12.20 10.39 12.22
N ALA A 42 -13.26 10.86 11.61
CA ALA A 42 -13.20 11.86 10.56
C ALA A 42 -13.21 13.27 11.13
N SER A 43 -12.60 14.20 10.41
CA SER A 43 -12.62 15.64 10.69
C SER A 43 -12.64 16.44 9.39
N GLY A 44 -13.10 17.68 9.46
CA GLY A 44 -13.32 18.51 8.28
C GLY A 44 -14.30 17.88 7.29
N ASP A 45 -14.16 18.20 6.04
CA ASP A 45 -15.08 17.78 4.97
C ASP A 45 -14.74 16.39 4.40
N TRP A 46 -14.10 15.50 5.18
CA TRP A 46 -13.59 14.22 4.71
C TRP A 46 -14.60 13.39 3.91
N TRP A 47 -15.79 13.19 4.49
CA TRP A 47 -16.82 12.36 3.86
C TRP A 47 -17.46 13.06 2.65
N ASP A 48 -17.65 14.36 2.71
CA ASP A 48 -18.19 15.16 1.60
C ASP A 48 -17.24 15.16 0.41
N VAL A 49 -15.92 15.20 0.65
CA VAL A 49 -14.90 15.08 -0.39
C VAL A 49 -14.99 13.72 -1.09
N LEU A 50 -15.07 12.62 -0.33
CA LEU A 50 -15.19 11.27 -0.91
C LEU A 50 -16.49 11.10 -1.69
N ASP A 51 -17.59 11.61 -1.15
CA ASP A 51 -18.90 11.50 -1.83
C ASP A 51 -18.92 12.30 -3.13
N ARG A 52 -18.45 13.54 -3.10
CA ARG A 52 -18.33 14.40 -4.27
C ARG A 52 -17.45 13.79 -5.39
N LEU A 53 -16.34 13.17 -5.01
CA LEU A 53 -15.41 12.54 -5.94
C LEU A 53 -15.85 11.16 -6.42
N LYS A 54 -16.88 10.58 -5.79
CA LYS A 54 -17.45 9.25 -6.08
C LYS A 54 -16.39 8.15 -6.08
N VAL A 55 -15.50 8.18 -5.09
CA VAL A 55 -14.38 7.23 -4.96
C VAL A 55 -14.56 6.30 -3.77
N THR A 56 -13.99 5.11 -3.90
CA THR A 56 -13.60 4.24 -2.80
C THR A 56 -12.08 4.27 -2.69
N LEU A 57 -11.55 4.72 -1.57
CA LEU A 57 -10.13 4.64 -1.30
C LEU A 57 -9.78 3.25 -0.80
N VAL A 58 -8.70 2.69 -1.35
CA VAL A 58 -8.10 1.43 -0.89
C VAL A 58 -6.77 1.76 -0.24
N VAL A 59 -6.56 1.24 0.97
CA VAL A 59 -5.45 1.63 1.84
C VAL A 59 -4.79 0.40 2.43
N THR A 60 -3.46 0.30 2.34
CA THR A 60 -2.72 -0.77 3.02
C THR A 60 -2.10 -0.28 4.32
N ARG A 61 -2.15 -1.14 5.34
CA ARG A 61 -1.59 -0.95 6.68
C ARG A 61 -0.72 -2.15 7.02
N GLU A 62 0.54 -2.09 6.63
CA GLU A 62 1.46 -3.24 6.65
C GLU A 62 1.62 -3.86 8.03
N TYR A 63 1.80 -3.03 9.06
CA TYR A 63 2.07 -3.51 10.43
C TYR A 63 0.85 -4.04 11.14
N GLU A 64 -0.31 -3.64 10.71
CA GLU A 64 -1.58 -4.15 11.22
C GLU A 64 -2.10 -5.33 10.39
N HIS A 65 -1.41 -5.71 9.32
CA HIS A 65 -1.81 -6.77 8.39
C HIS A 65 -3.21 -6.56 7.82
N LEU A 66 -3.52 -5.31 7.45
CA LEU A 66 -4.84 -4.92 6.97
C LEU A 66 -4.77 -4.22 5.61
N ILE A 67 -5.66 -4.58 4.73
CA ILE A 67 -6.12 -3.71 3.68
C ILE A 67 -7.48 -3.13 4.10
N MET A 68 -7.69 -1.85 3.84
CA MET A 68 -8.92 -1.15 4.20
C MET A 68 -9.51 -0.45 2.99
N ALA A 69 -10.82 -0.31 2.97
CA ALA A 69 -11.52 0.52 2.01
C ALA A 69 -12.37 1.55 2.75
N VAL A 70 -12.38 2.77 2.21
CA VAL A 70 -13.09 3.93 2.78
C VAL A 70 -13.93 4.57 1.69
N ALA A 71 -15.23 4.65 1.90
CA ALA A 71 -16.19 5.15 0.94
C ALA A 71 -17.39 5.84 1.62
N VAL A 72 -18.21 6.50 0.82
CA VAL A 72 -19.57 6.89 1.18
C VAL A 72 -20.52 6.06 0.32
N VAL A 73 -21.32 5.21 0.94
CA VAL A 73 -22.27 4.32 0.27
C VAL A 73 -23.68 4.72 0.69
N ASP A 74 -24.55 5.00 -0.27
CA ASP A 74 -25.91 5.45 -0.03
C ASP A 74 -25.99 6.64 0.97
N GLY A 75 -25.06 7.59 0.81
CA GLY A 75 -24.93 8.76 1.68
C GLY A 75 -24.38 8.47 3.09
N GLN A 76 -23.96 7.24 3.37
CA GLN A 76 -23.44 6.85 4.68
C GLN A 76 -21.93 6.55 4.62
N PRO A 77 -21.15 7.04 5.60
CA PRO A 77 -19.75 6.68 5.77
C PRO A 77 -19.57 5.18 5.97
N GLU A 78 -18.70 4.58 5.17
CA GLU A 78 -18.36 3.16 5.29
C GLU A 78 -16.84 2.94 5.32
N VAL A 79 -16.38 2.19 6.32
CA VAL A 79 -15.01 1.69 6.43
C VAL A 79 -15.07 0.17 6.52
N SER A 80 -14.44 -0.48 5.57
CA SER A 80 -14.39 -1.94 5.48
C SER A 80 -12.94 -2.42 5.40
N TYR A 81 -12.70 -3.69 5.62
CA TYR A 81 -11.35 -4.24 5.69
C TYR A 81 -11.26 -5.71 5.29
N LEU A 82 -10.05 -6.15 5.03
CA LEU A 82 -9.66 -7.54 4.85
C LEU A 82 -8.27 -7.75 5.45
N PRO A 83 -8.06 -8.76 6.31
CA PRO A 83 -6.71 -9.13 6.75
C PRO A 83 -5.88 -9.66 5.58
N LEU A 84 -4.68 -9.15 5.42
CA LEU A 84 -3.68 -9.65 4.46
C LEU A 84 -2.29 -9.60 5.11
N PRO A 85 -1.41 -10.59 4.88
CA PRO A 85 -0.08 -10.58 5.46
C PRO A 85 0.78 -9.48 4.85
N HIS A 86 1.25 -8.55 5.67
CA HIS A 86 2.16 -7.45 5.31
C HIS A 86 1.78 -6.71 4.01
N PRO A 87 0.53 -6.24 3.83
CA PRO A 87 0.12 -5.57 2.60
C PRO A 87 0.89 -4.26 2.45
N SER A 88 1.47 -4.05 1.26
CA SER A 88 2.36 -2.93 0.98
C SER A 88 1.90 -2.11 -0.21
N GLY A 89 2.61 -2.15 -1.32
CA GLY A 89 2.29 -1.43 -2.53
C GLY A 89 0.93 -1.79 -3.11
N LEU A 90 0.28 -0.80 -3.68
CA LEU A 90 -1.00 -0.91 -4.37
C LEU A 90 -0.87 -0.45 -5.81
N ALA A 91 -1.52 -1.16 -6.72
CA ALA A 91 -1.76 -0.69 -8.08
C ALA A 91 -3.20 -1.01 -8.50
N VAL A 92 -3.76 -0.19 -9.37
CA VAL A 92 -5.11 -0.38 -9.91
C VAL A 92 -5.02 -0.50 -11.42
N ASP A 93 -5.41 -1.66 -11.94
CA ASP A 93 -5.71 -1.80 -13.36
C ASP A 93 -7.12 -1.27 -13.60
N ARG A 94 -7.20 -0.09 -14.17
CA ARG A 94 -8.49 0.58 -14.40
C ARG A 94 -9.30 -0.07 -15.52
N ALA A 95 -8.66 -0.75 -16.45
CA ALA A 95 -9.32 -1.45 -17.55
C ALA A 95 -10.02 -2.72 -17.07
N SER A 96 -9.31 -3.54 -16.30
CA SER A 96 -9.87 -4.78 -15.72
C SER A 96 -10.58 -4.54 -14.39
N ARG A 97 -10.51 -3.34 -13.82
CA ARG A 97 -11.05 -2.98 -12.49
C ARG A 97 -10.46 -3.82 -11.35
N THR A 98 -9.23 -4.26 -11.52
CA THR A 98 -8.53 -5.11 -10.54
C THR A 98 -7.64 -4.23 -9.66
N VAL A 99 -7.71 -4.46 -8.37
CA VAL A 99 -6.77 -3.89 -7.39
C VAL A 99 -5.71 -4.94 -7.10
N VAL A 100 -4.45 -4.54 -7.23
CA VAL A 100 -3.30 -5.42 -6.98
C VAL A 100 -2.58 -4.97 -5.73
N VAL A 101 -2.29 -5.90 -4.84
CA VAL A 101 -1.68 -5.65 -3.54
C VAL A 101 -0.43 -6.51 -3.38
N ALA A 102 0.72 -5.89 -3.12
CA ALA A 102 1.94 -6.62 -2.78
C ALA A 102 2.02 -6.93 -1.28
N SER A 103 2.74 -8.00 -0.96
CA SER A 103 3.24 -8.27 0.39
C SER A 103 4.75 -8.02 0.44
N THR A 104 5.22 -7.27 1.45
CA THR A 104 6.66 -6.95 1.59
C THR A 104 7.51 -8.09 2.11
N ARG A 105 6.90 -9.14 2.67
CA ARG A 105 7.62 -10.17 3.41
C ARG A 105 7.46 -11.54 2.77
N ASN A 106 8.17 -12.52 3.29
CA ASN A 106 8.08 -13.89 2.82
C ASN A 106 6.74 -14.55 3.17
N PRO A 107 6.11 -15.20 2.19
CA PRO A 107 6.52 -15.21 0.80
C PRO A 107 6.27 -13.85 0.13
N ASN A 108 7.11 -13.49 -0.86
CA ASN A 108 6.81 -12.37 -1.75
C ASN A 108 5.56 -12.70 -2.54
N GLN A 109 4.46 -12.07 -2.22
CA GLN A 109 3.16 -12.43 -2.75
C GLN A 109 2.46 -11.20 -3.31
N VAL A 110 1.75 -11.39 -4.40
CA VAL A 110 0.86 -10.41 -5.00
C VAL A 110 -0.54 -10.96 -5.00
N TYR A 111 -1.48 -10.18 -4.48
CA TYR A 111 -2.91 -10.50 -4.46
C TYR A 111 -3.61 -9.64 -5.50
N GLU A 112 -4.48 -10.27 -6.28
CA GLU A 112 -5.42 -9.57 -7.15
C GLU A 112 -6.80 -9.60 -6.51
N LEU A 113 -7.43 -8.43 -6.37
CA LEU A 113 -8.77 -8.27 -5.86
C LEU A 113 -9.66 -7.71 -6.97
N ALA A 114 -10.81 -8.34 -7.19
CA ALA A 114 -11.80 -7.86 -8.16
C ALA A 114 -13.16 -7.65 -7.50
N PRO A 115 -13.99 -6.73 -8.04
CA PRO A 115 -15.36 -6.57 -7.58
C PRO A 115 -16.15 -7.85 -7.88
N ILE A 116 -16.90 -8.34 -6.91
CA ILE A 116 -17.83 -9.45 -7.14
C ILE A 116 -19.21 -8.93 -7.54
N SER A 117 -19.93 -9.66 -8.37
CA SER A 117 -21.28 -9.29 -8.83
C SER A 117 -22.36 -9.79 -7.89
N LYS A 118 -22.16 -10.98 -7.33
CA LYS A 118 -23.09 -11.65 -6.40
C LYS A 118 -22.37 -12.78 -5.67
N THR A 119 -22.92 -13.18 -4.53
CA THR A 119 -22.59 -14.46 -3.89
C THR A 119 -23.48 -15.58 -4.41
N LEU A 120 -22.95 -16.80 -4.42
CA LEU A 120 -23.76 -17.96 -4.70
C LEU A 120 -24.65 -18.31 -3.51
N PRO A 121 -25.91 -18.74 -3.74
CA PRO A 121 -26.82 -19.12 -2.68
C PRO A 121 -26.27 -20.34 -1.92
N ARG A 122 -26.49 -20.37 -0.63
CA ARG A 122 -26.23 -21.52 0.22
C ARG A 122 -27.55 -22.17 0.63
N SER A 123 -27.56 -23.51 0.73
CA SER A 123 -28.73 -24.26 1.18
C SER A 123 -28.95 -24.20 2.69
N ASP A 124 -27.94 -23.84 3.46
CA ASP A 124 -27.92 -23.86 4.92
C ASP A 124 -27.99 -22.46 5.56
N ILE A 125 -28.08 -21.40 4.75
CA ILE A 125 -28.18 -20.01 5.20
C ILE A 125 -29.18 -19.27 4.30
N ASP A 126 -30.19 -18.67 4.90
CA ASP A 126 -31.32 -18.05 4.19
C ASP A 126 -30.94 -16.82 3.35
N ARG A 127 -29.85 -16.13 3.64
CA ARG A 127 -29.37 -14.99 2.83
C ARG A 127 -27.86 -14.80 2.93
N PRO A 128 -27.14 -14.90 1.83
CA PRO A 128 -25.79 -14.33 1.73
C PRO A 128 -25.91 -12.85 1.33
N ASP A 129 -26.13 -11.97 2.31
CA ASP A 129 -26.21 -10.55 2.03
C ASP A 129 -24.81 -9.96 1.96
N VAL A 130 -24.25 -9.97 0.75
CA VAL A 130 -23.14 -9.09 0.43
C VAL A 130 -23.73 -7.81 -0.14
N SER A 131 -23.95 -6.82 0.72
CA SER A 131 -24.41 -5.52 0.27
C SER A 131 -23.30 -4.82 -0.52
N GLY A 132 -23.64 -4.31 -1.69
CA GLY A 132 -22.72 -3.62 -2.55
C GLY A 132 -21.91 -4.56 -3.47
N ARG A 133 -20.75 -4.08 -3.92
CA ARG A 133 -19.79 -4.82 -4.76
C ARG A 133 -18.44 -4.84 -4.08
N PRO A 134 -18.23 -5.70 -3.08
CA PRO A 134 -16.95 -5.73 -2.39
C PRO A 134 -15.84 -6.27 -3.29
N LEU A 135 -14.63 -5.76 -3.08
CA LEU A 135 -13.42 -6.33 -3.65
C LEU A 135 -13.08 -7.62 -2.92
N MET A 136 -12.94 -8.70 -3.69
CA MET A 136 -12.55 -10.00 -3.15
C MET A 136 -11.25 -10.47 -3.78
N PRO A 137 -10.36 -11.13 -3.02
CA PRO A 137 -9.21 -11.80 -3.61
C PRO A 137 -9.65 -12.86 -4.61
N THR A 138 -9.20 -12.71 -5.85
CA THR A 138 -9.53 -13.63 -6.95
C THR A 138 -8.32 -14.42 -7.41
N ARG A 139 -7.11 -13.93 -7.08
CA ARG A 139 -5.86 -14.58 -7.44
C ARG A 139 -4.77 -14.20 -6.46
N SER A 140 -3.81 -15.10 -6.29
CA SER A 140 -2.58 -14.85 -5.55
C SER A 140 -1.41 -15.50 -6.28
N THR A 141 -0.30 -14.75 -6.44
CA THR A 141 0.91 -15.22 -7.12
C THR A 141 2.10 -15.04 -6.21
N ILE A 142 2.92 -16.08 -6.05
CA ILE A 142 4.16 -16.04 -5.28
C ILE A 142 5.32 -15.79 -6.24
N HIS A 143 6.15 -14.80 -5.92
CA HIS A 143 7.34 -14.46 -6.69
C HIS A 143 8.58 -14.87 -5.93
N ALA A 144 9.40 -15.74 -6.53
CA ALA A 144 10.65 -16.17 -5.92
C ALA A 144 11.70 -15.04 -5.91
N GLY A 145 12.60 -15.09 -4.95
CA GLY A 145 13.73 -14.16 -4.86
C GLY A 145 13.62 -13.13 -3.74
N ALA A 146 14.64 -12.28 -3.63
CA ALA A 146 14.77 -11.25 -2.60
C ALA A 146 14.13 -9.93 -3.05
N THR A 147 12.83 -9.94 -3.40
CA THR A 147 12.17 -8.77 -3.96
C THR A 147 11.88 -7.72 -2.89
N TYR A 148 11.22 -8.09 -1.80
CA TYR A 148 10.81 -7.12 -0.77
C TYR A 148 10.09 -5.93 -1.39
N MET A 149 8.92 -6.19 -1.99
CA MET A 149 8.16 -5.23 -2.78
C MET A 149 7.55 -4.13 -1.93
N HIS A 150 7.92 -2.87 -2.17
CA HIS A 150 7.36 -1.72 -1.46
C HIS A 150 6.26 -1.01 -2.23
N ASP A 151 6.36 -0.94 -3.54
CA ASP A 151 5.37 -0.26 -4.37
C ASP A 151 5.07 -1.08 -5.62
N LEU A 152 3.89 -0.90 -6.16
CA LEU A 152 3.43 -1.49 -7.40
C LEU A 152 2.97 -0.40 -8.36
N ALA A 153 3.14 -0.62 -9.65
CA ALA A 153 2.58 0.26 -10.66
C ALA A 153 2.36 -0.47 -11.98
N PHE A 154 1.38 -0.03 -12.75
CA PHE A 154 1.26 -0.40 -14.16
C PHE A 154 2.04 0.59 -15.00
N ILE A 155 3.03 0.10 -15.74
CA ILE A 155 3.83 0.85 -16.71
C ILE A 155 3.66 0.18 -18.06
N GLY A 156 3.20 0.90 -19.08
CA GLY A 156 2.92 0.34 -20.39
C GLY A 156 1.94 -0.85 -20.37
N GLY A 157 0.97 -0.82 -19.45
CA GLY A 157 -0.01 -1.89 -19.28
C GLY A 157 0.50 -3.15 -18.57
N ARG A 158 1.77 -3.19 -18.16
CA ARG A 158 2.39 -4.31 -17.44
C ARG A 158 2.57 -3.96 -15.96
N LEU A 159 2.34 -4.93 -15.08
CA LEU A 159 2.56 -4.77 -13.65
C LEU A 159 4.05 -4.79 -13.32
N HIS A 160 4.48 -3.79 -12.56
CA HIS A 160 5.86 -3.68 -12.06
C HIS A 160 5.85 -3.51 -10.54
N ALA A 161 6.92 -3.98 -9.90
CA ALA A 161 7.19 -3.70 -8.50
C ALA A 161 8.57 -3.05 -8.33
N ASN A 162 8.72 -2.22 -7.33
CA ASN A 162 10.05 -1.90 -6.87
C ASN A 162 10.57 -3.02 -5.96
N SER A 163 11.67 -3.63 -6.35
CA SER A 163 12.38 -4.64 -5.58
C SER A 163 13.44 -3.97 -4.71
N VAL A 164 13.11 -3.72 -3.44
CA VAL A 164 14.04 -3.12 -2.46
C VAL A 164 15.26 -4.01 -2.24
N GLY A 165 15.05 -5.32 -2.23
CA GLY A 165 16.13 -6.31 -2.03
C GLY A 165 17.17 -6.30 -3.15
N GLN A 166 16.75 -5.96 -4.37
CA GLN A 166 17.61 -5.95 -5.58
C GLN A 166 17.97 -4.53 -6.05
N ASN A 167 17.37 -3.49 -5.47
CA ASN A 167 17.51 -2.09 -5.93
C ASN A 167 17.06 -1.88 -7.38
N ALA A 168 16.03 -2.56 -7.80
CA ALA A 168 15.57 -2.61 -9.18
C ALA A 168 14.06 -2.44 -9.28
N ILE A 169 13.59 -2.05 -10.45
CA ILE A 169 12.21 -2.26 -10.86
C ILE A 169 12.17 -3.62 -11.56
N VAL A 170 11.24 -4.45 -11.11
CA VAL A 170 11.02 -5.78 -11.68
C VAL A 170 9.66 -5.81 -12.37
N ASP A 171 9.55 -6.44 -13.51
CA ASP A 171 8.26 -6.79 -14.07
C ASP A 171 7.68 -8.01 -13.34
N LEU A 172 6.38 -8.05 -13.21
CA LEU A 172 5.66 -9.10 -12.51
C LEU A 172 4.68 -9.79 -13.47
N PRO A 173 5.14 -10.78 -14.24
CA PRO A 173 4.25 -11.54 -15.08
C PRO A 173 3.32 -12.42 -14.23
N SER A 174 2.20 -12.77 -14.82
CA SER A 174 1.12 -13.48 -14.13
C SER A 174 1.43 -14.93 -13.75
N ASP A 175 2.51 -15.48 -14.25
CA ASP A 175 2.96 -16.86 -13.99
C ASP A 175 3.93 -17.00 -12.80
N GLY A 176 4.21 -15.88 -12.11
CA GLY A 176 5.04 -15.88 -10.89
C GLY A 176 6.53 -15.66 -11.13
N GLY A 177 6.97 -15.53 -12.38
CA GLY A 177 8.30 -15.07 -12.73
C GLY A 177 8.50 -13.60 -12.34
N GLY A 178 9.57 -13.02 -12.78
CA GLY A 178 9.89 -11.60 -12.61
C GLY A 178 11.37 -11.36 -12.79
N SER A 179 11.72 -10.32 -13.55
CA SER A 179 13.10 -9.97 -13.80
C SER A 179 13.32 -8.48 -13.66
N PRO A 180 14.53 -8.05 -13.22
CA PRO A 180 14.88 -6.65 -13.22
C PRO A 180 14.85 -6.08 -14.65
N VAL A 181 14.06 -5.02 -14.83
CA VAL A 181 13.91 -4.32 -16.11
C VAL A 181 14.48 -2.91 -16.06
N TRP A 182 14.71 -2.37 -14.86
CA TRP A 182 15.35 -1.08 -14.66
C TRP A 182 16.08 -1.05 -13.30
N TRP A 183 17.23 -0.36 -13.24
CA TRP A 183 17.99 -0.07 -12.02
C TRP A 183 18.80 1.21 -12.19
N PRO A 184 19.13 1.95 -11.11
CA PRO A 184 19.95 3.16 -11.20
C PRO A 184 21.43 2.79 -11.43
N ARG A 185 22.16 3.67 -12.12
CA ARG A 185 23.59 3.44 -12.42
C ARG A 185 24.45 3.32 -11.17
N CYS A 186 24.07 3.96 -10.08
CA CYS A 186 24.84 3.96 -8.84
C CYS A 186 25.02 2.57 -8.20
N ILE A 187 24.24 1.55 -8.62
CA ILE A 187 24.45 0.17 -8.15
C ILE A 187 25.31 -0.68 -9.10
N GLU A 188 25.81 -0.10 -10.17
CA GLU A 188 26.67 -0.84 -11.12
C GLU A 188 28.09 -0.94 -10.62
N ARG A 189 28.67 -2.12 -10.72
CA ARG A 189 30.09 -2.42 -10.46
C ARG A 189 30.67 -3.14 -11.67
N ALA A 190 31.76 -2.66 -12.19
CA ALA A 190 32.38 -3.20 -13.38
C ALA A 190 31.40 -3.43 -14.55
N GLY A 191 30.47 -2.46 -14.75
CA GLY A 191 29.46 -2.47 -15.81
C GLY A 191 28.28 -3.42 -15.60
N ARG A 192 28.13 -4.00 -14.41
CA ARG A 192 27.03 -4.90 -14.06
C ARG A 192 26.30 -4.44 -12.78
N PRO A 193 24.97 -4.56 -12.70
CA PRO A 193 24.25 -4.20 -11.49
C PRO A 193 24.53 -5.19 -10.36
N ASP A 194 24.66 -4.66 -9.13
CA ASP A 194 24.80 -5.46 -7.92
C ASP A 194 23.43 -5.62 -7.26
N PHE A 195 22.77 -6.74 -7.52
CA PHE A 195 21.48 -7.10 -6.94
C PHE A 195 21.59 -7.87 -5.61
N GLY A 196 22.80 -8.06 -5.09
CA GLY A 196 23.03 -8.94 -3.95
C GLY A 196 22.60 -8.41 -2.61
N ARG A 197 22.32 -7.10 -2.48
CA ARG A 197 21.95 -6.46 -1.22
C ARG A 197 21.05 -5.24 -1.46
N ASN A 198 20.28 -4.88 -0.43
CA ASN A 198 19.60 -3.59 -0.39
C ASN A 198 20.62 -2.46 -0.14
N TRP A 199 21.11 -1.83 -1.20
CA TRP A 199 22.09 -0.75 -1.13
C TRP A 199 21.47 0.62 -0.89
N ILE A 200 20.37 0.92 -1.60
CA ILE A 200 19.80 2.27 -1.70
C ILE A 200 18.41 2.39 -1.14
N GLN A 201 17.75 1.28 -0.86
CA GLN A 201 16.34 1.20 -0.50
C GLN A 201 15.46 1.96 -1.49
N LEU A 202 15.29 1.37 -2.67
CA LEU A 202 14.35 1.84 -3.67
C LEU A 202 12.93 1.76 -3.08
N ASN A 203 12.15 2.85 -3.09
CA ASN A 203 10.91 2.93 -2.30
C ASN A 203 9.63 3.00 -3.11
N SER A 204 9.56 3.78 -4.19
CA SER A 204 8.31 3.97 -4.92
C SER A 204 8.49 4.24 -6.40
N ILE A 205 7.41 4.11 -7.15
CA ILE A 205 7.31 4.24 -8.60
C ILE A 205 6.32 5.35 -8.93
N ALA A 206 6.80 6.41 -9.59
CA ALA A 206 5.94 7.36 -10.29
C ALA A 206 5.84 6.92 -11.75
N ALA A 207 4.83 6.11 -12.04
CA ALA A 207 4.67 5.49 -13.35
C ALA A 207 4.33 6.50 -14.44
N GLY A 208 5.15 6.52 -15.49
CA GLY A 208 4.85 7.11 -16.80
C GLY A 208 4.26 6.08 -17.77
N PRO A 209 4.07 6.45 -19.03
CA PRO A 209 3.67 5.51 -20.08
C PRO A 209 4.65 4.34 -20.28
N ASP A 210 5.93 4.58 -20.02
CA ASP A 210 7.02 3.63 -20.12
C ASP A 210 8.05 3.83 -18.99
N LEU A 211 9.07 2.97 -18.93
CA LEU A 211 10.12 3.05 -17.92
C LEU A 211 10.95 4.34 -18.01
N GLU A 212 11.21 4.83 -19.22
CA GLU A 212 12.02 6.03 -19.46
C GLU A 212 11.33 7.30 -18.94
N SER A 213 10.04 7.38 -19.10
CA SER A 213 9.21 8.50 -18.61
C SER A 213 8.79 8.37 -17.14
N SER A 214 9.18 7.28 -16.49
CA SER A 214 8.90 7.01 -15.08
C SER A 214 9.98 7.58 -14.15
N TYR A 215 9.66 7.69 -12.86
CA TYR A 215 10.60 8.14 -11.82
C TYR A 215 10.56 7.21 -10.61
N PHE A 216 11.69 7.08 -9.93
CA PHE A 216 11.85 6.10 -8.86
C PHE A 216 12.54 6.73 -7.65
N THR A 217 11.93 6.62 -6.46
CA THR A 217 12.52 7.18 -5.24
C THR A 217 13.43 6.17 -4.55
N ALA A 218 14.49 6.66 -3.92
CA ALA A 218 15.34 5.88 -3.05
C ALA A 218 15.81 6.68 -1.83
N SER A 219 16.22 5.97 -0.79
CA SER A 219 16.71 6.60 0.44
C SER A 219 18.13 7.18 0.32
N THR A 220 18.84 6.81 -0.74
CA THR A 220 20.18 7.32 -1.07
C THR A 220 20.53 6.98 -2.53
N GLU A 221 21.50 7.71 -3.08
CA GLU A 221 22.12 7.40 -4.39
C GLU A 221 23.46 6.68 -4.25
N ALA A 222 23.94 6.45 -3.03
CA ALA A 222 25.28 5.91 -2.79
C ALA A 222 25.20 4.51 -2.16
N MET A 223 25.89 3.56 -2.77
CA MET A 223 26.17 2.27 -2.14
C MET A 223 27.11 2.48 -0.95
N SER A 224 26.72 2.01 0.21
CA SER A 224 27.54 2.10 1.42
C SER A 224 27.56 0.76 2.17
N ALA A 225 28.59 0.57 3.00
CA ALA A 225 28.69 -0.60 3.87
C ALA A 225 27.52 -0.68 4.90
N ARG A 226 26.94 0.47 5.23
CA ARG A 226 25.75 0.58 6.09
C ARG A 226 24.53 0.80 5.21
N ARG A 227 23.68 -0.19 5.10
CA ARG A 227 22.45 -0.11 4.32
C ARG A 227 21.48 0.92 4.91
N PRO A 228 20.60 1.52 4.10
CA PRO A 228 19.44 2.24 4.60
C PRO A 228 18.62 1.35 5.54
N GLY A 229 18.24 1.86 6.70
CA GLY A 229 17.60 1.08 7.76
C GLY A 229 18.55 0.62 8.88
N HIS A 230 19.85 0.71 8.70
CA HIS A 230 20.78 0.54 9.81
C HIS A 230 20.71 1.76 10.74
N ARG A 231 20.71 1.54 12.05
CA ARG A 231 20.54 2.61 13.06
C ARG A 231 21.53 3.79 12.93
N ASN A 232 22.70 3.54 12.35
CA ASN A 232 23.76 4.54 12.14
C ASN A 232 23.86 4.99 10.68
N PHE A 233 22.85 4.72 9.83
CA PHE A 233 22.81 5.24 8.47
C PHE A 233 22.42 6.72 8.51
N PRO A 234 23.20 7.61 7.88
CA PRO A 234 22.84 9.03 7.81
C PRO A 234 21.64 9.20 6.88
N VAL A 235 20.47 9.41 7.45
CA VAL A 235 19.19 9.41 6.72
C VAL A 235 18.86 10.76 6.11
N ASP A 236 19.19 11.84 6.87
CA ASP A 236 18.72 13.19 6.55
C ASP A 236 19.30 13.71 5.25
N ARG A 237 18.41 14.21 4.38
CA ARG A 237 18.72 14.80 3.07
C ARG A 237 19.53 13.90 2.12
N ARG A 238 19.47 12.58 2.31
CA ARG A 238 20.15 11.59 1.46
C ARG A 238 19.25 11.00 0.37
N GLY A 239 17.94 11.17 0.52
CA GLY A 239 16.95 10.63 -0.41
C GLY A 239 16.99 11.34 -1.76
N VAL A 240 16.66 10.58 -2.79
CA VAL A 240 16.71 11.03 -4.18
C VAL A 240 15.52 10.51 -4.98
N ILE A 241 15.29 11.15 -6.14
CA ILE A 241 14.43 10.62 -7.19
C ILE A 241 15.29 10.40 -8.42
N PHE A 242 15.28 9.20 -8.94
CA PHE A 242 15.94 8.82 -10.20
C PHE A 242 15.02 9.07 -11.40
N SER A 243 15.57 9.54 -12.49
CA SER A 243 14.92 9.54 -13.81
C SER A 243 15.00 8.15 -14.46
N GLY A 244 13.90 7.68 -15.00
CA GLY A 244 13.84 6.42 -15.74
C GLY A 244 14.81 6.41 -16.93
N ALA A 245 14.83 7.50 -17.72
CA ALA A 245 15.65 7.63 -18.92
C ALA A 245 17.15 7.67 -18.62
N SER A 246 17.60 8.58 -17.74
CA SER A 246 19.03 8.74 -17.46
C SER A 246 19.57 7.69 -16.48
N ARG A 247 18.70 7.12 -15.64
CA ARG A 247 19.03 6.23 -14.52
C ARG A 247 19.90 6.92 -13.44
N GLU A 248 19.92 8.27 -13.47
CA GLU A 248 20.61 9.14 -12.54
C GLU A 248 19.61 9.96 -11.72
N PRO A 249 20.01 10.47 -10.53
CA PRO A 249 19.15 11.34 -9.73
C PRO A 249 18.82 12.64 -10.46
N CYS A 250 17.53 12.93 -10.57
CA CYS A 250 17.02 14.20 -11.09
C CYS A 250 16.51 15.13 -9.96
N VAL A 251 16.39 14.63 -8.75
CA VAL A 251 16.08 15.38 -7.51
C VAL A 251 16.90 14.78 -6.37
N ARG A 252 17.42 15.63 -5.50
CA ARG A 252 18.19 15.27 -4.30
C ARG A 252 17.70 16.01 -3.07
N GLY A 253 18.24 15.68 -1.92
CA GLY A 253 17.99 16.41 -0.67
C GLY A 253 16.68 16.03 0.03
N LEU A 254 16.09 14.91 -0.29
CA LEU A 254 14.93 14.35 0.38
C LEU A 254 15.31 13.49 1.60
N THR A 255 14.39 13.32 2.51
CA THR A 255 14.58 12.44 3.67
C THR A 255 13.58 11.31 3.64
N ARG A 256 14.06 10.12 3.23
CA ARG A 256 13.21 8.92 3.09
C ARG A 256 12.00 9.14 2.16
N PRO A 257 12.21 9.58 0.92
CA PRO A 257 11.10 9.83 0.00
C PRO A 257 10.28 8.56 -0.26
N HIS A 258 8.96 8.70 -0.31
CA HIS A 258 8.02 7.65 -0.62
C HIS A 258 6.95 8.12 -1.61
N SER A 259 6.20 7.18 -2.15
CA SER A 259 4.93 7.41 -2.83
C SER A 259 4.99 8.44 -3.96
N ALA A 260 6.11 8.48 -4.70
CA ALA A 260 6.18 9.36 -5.86
C ALA A 260 5.07 9.03 -6.87
N ARG A 261 4.44 10.06 -7.42
CA ARG A 261 3.35 9.92 -8.41
C ARG A 261 3.43 11.01 -9.47
N LEU A 262 3.08 10.66 -10.69
CA LEU A 262 2.85 11.64 -11.74
C LEU A 262 1.38 12.06 -11.75
N HIS A 263 1.12 13.36 -11.58
CA HIS A 263 -0.21 13.93 -11.68
C HIS A 263 -0.17 15.23 -12.47
N ARG A 264 -0.99 15.35 -13.53
CA ARG A 264 -1.03 16.51 -14.42
C ARG A 264 0.35 16.93 -14.93
N ARG A 265 1.14 15.95 -15.37
CA ARG A 265 2.50 16.13 -15.88
C ARG A 265 3.51 16.68 -14.85
N ARG A 266 3.17 16.67 -13.57
CA ARG A 266 4.06 17.06 -12.47
C ARG A 266 4.43 15.83 -11.65
N LEU A 267 5.66 15.81 -11.18
CA LEU A 267 6.16 14.80 -10.27
C LEU A 267 5.91 15.25 -8.83
N TRP A 268 5.15 14.44 -8.10
CA TRP A 268 4.80 14.63 -6.70
C TRP A 268 5.48 13.57 -5.86
N VAL A 269 5.80 13.89 -4.62
CA VAL A 269 6.49 12.95 -3.70
C VAL A 269 6.20 13.29 -2.25
N ASP A 270 6.17 12.27 -1.40
CA ASP A 270 6.19 12.42 0.04
C ASP A 270 7.64 12.54 0.53
N ASP A 271 8.06 13.71 1.08
CA ASP A 271 9.29 13.84 1.87
C ASP A 271 8.99 13.40 3.31
N SER A 272 9.01 12.09 3.50
CA SER A 272 8.43 11.43 4.68
C SER A 272 9.10 11.84 5.98
N GLY A 273 10.42 12.09 5.97
CA GLY A 273 11.16 12.48 7.16
C GLY A 273 10.78 13.85 7.71
N TYR A 274 10.13 14.67 6.89
CA TYR A 274 9.63 16.00 7.24
C TYR A 274 8.09 16.08 7.24
N GLY A 275 7.41 15.00 6.88
CA GLY A 275 5.95 14.97 6.82
C GLY A 275 5.36 15.84 5.72
N GLN A 276 6.09 16.03 4.63
CA GLN A 276 5.73 16.97 3.58
C GLN A 276 5.20 16.24 2.34
N LEU A 277 4.17 16.83 1.72
CA LEU A 277 3.80 16.59 0.33
C LEU A 277 4.50 17.63 -0.53
N CYS A 278 5.32 17.18 -1.47
CA CYS A 278 6.11 18.04 -2.34
C CYS A 278 5.77 17.86 -3.81
N VAL A 279 5.99 18.90 -4.60
CA VAL A 279 5.87 18.87 -6.07
C VAL A 279 7.14 19.42 -6.72
N ARG A 280 7.59 18.76 -7.79
CA ARG A 280 8.79 19.18 -8.53
C ARG A 280 8.54 20.42 -9.34
N ARG A 281 9.47 21.41 -9.21
CA ARG A 281 9.61 22.57 -10.07
C ARG A 281 11.05 22.67 -10.59
N GLY A 282 11.25 22.34 -11.87
CA GLY A 282 12.62 22.30 -12.42
C GLY A 282 13.48 21.25 -11.74
N ALA A 283 14.58 21.70 -11.12
CA ALA A 283 15.48 20.86 -10.31
C ALA A 283 15.06 20.77 -8.83
N ASP A 284 14.20 21.67 -8.37
CA ASP A 284 13.82 21.83 -6.97
C ASP A 284 12.46 21.18 -6.66
N LEU A 285 12.15 21.12 -5.38
CA LEU A 285 10.87 20.67 -4.84
C LEU A 285 10.23 21.79 -4.02
N ASP A 286 8.99 22.10 -4.32
CA ASP A 286 8.17 22.96 -3.48
C ASP A 286 7.35 22.10 -2.51
N THR A 287 7.38 22.49 -1.25
CA THR A 287 6.47 21.93 -0.25
C THR A 287 5.07 22.51 -0.46
N VAL A 288 4.11 21.63 -0.69
CA VAL A 288 2.70 22.00 -0.90
C VAL A 288 1.94 21.97 0.43
N CYS A 289 2.23 20.98 1.27
CA CYS A 289 1.54 20.78 2.54
C CYS A 289 2.44 20.07 3.54
N GLU A 290 2.34 20.45 4.83
CA GLU A 290 2.95 19.73 5.96
C GLU A 290 1.87 19.00 6.73
N LEU A 291 2.11 17.72 7.02
CA LEU A 291 1.15 16.82 7.65
C LEU A 291 1.70 16.24 8.96
N PRO A 292 0.82 15.93 9.92
CA PRO A 292 1.23 15.52 11.25
C PRO A 292 1.62 14.03 11.32
N GLY A 293 2.69 13.66 10.65
CA GLY A 293 3.20 12.30 10.67
C GLY A 293 4.14 11.99 9.51
N TRP A 294 4.68 10.81 9.51
CA TRP A 294 5.56 10.34 8.46
C TRP A 294 4.73 10.04 7.20
N THR A 295 4.81 10.91 6.19
CA THR A 295 3.99 10.83 4.97
C THR A 295 4.29 9.56 4.19
N ARG A 296 3.25 8.82 3.84
CA ARG A 296 3.35 7.60 3.05
C ARG A 296 1.99 7.19 2.49
N GLY A 297 1.98 6.87 1.21
CA GLY A 297 0.74 6.63 0.47
C GLY A 297 0.22 7.93 -0.15
N LEU A 298 0.19 7.97 -1.47
CA LEU A 298 -0.23 9.14 -2.25
C LEU A 298 -0.98 8.71 -3.49
N CYS A 299 -2.19 9.22 -3.66
CA CYS A 299 -2.91 9.13 -4.92
C CYS A 299 -3.69 10.41 -5.20
N PHE A 300 -4.16 10.59 -6.43
CA PHE A 300 -4.84 11.80 -6.87
C PHE A 300 -6.18 11.49 -7.54
N ARG A 301 -7.19 12.27 -7.20
CA ARG A 301 -8.45 12.31 -7.94
C ARG A 301 -8.84 13.76 -8.19
N SER A 302 -8.90 14.17 -9.46
CA SER A 302 -9.16 15.57 -9.86
C SER A 302 -8.16 16.53 -9.19
N ASP A 303 -8.64 17.46 -8.37
CA ASP A 303 -7.84 18.46 -7.65
C ASP A 303 -7.51 18.08 -6.21
N VAL A 304 -7.75 16.83 -5.82
CA VAL A 304 -7.49 16.35 -4.48
C VAL A 304 -6.38 15.32 -4.49
N ALA A 305 -5.37 15.54 -3.63
CA ALA A 305 -4.39 14.56 -3.23
C ALA A 305 -4.86 13.85 -1.95
N PHE A 306 -4.86 12.53 -1.95
CA PHE A 306 -5.03 11.73 -0.74
C PHE A 306 -3.66 11.29 -0.26
N VAL A 307 -3.28 11.77 0.92
CA VAL A 307 -1.96 11.54 1.52
C VAL A 307 -2.11 10.80 2.84
N GLY A 308 -1.36 9.73 3.01
CA GLY A 308 -1.30 9.00 4.27
C GLY A 308 -0.22 9.52 5.20
N THR A 309 -0.46 9.44 6.49
CA THR A 309 0.56 9.65 7.52
C THR A 309 0.65 8.45 8.45
N SER A 310 1.84 8.19 8.94
CA SER A 310 2.14 7.12 9.90
C SER A 310 2.69 7.69 11.20
N ARG A 311 2.46 6.99 12.31
CA ARG A 311 3.11 7.31 13.58
C ARG A 311 4.60 7.03 13.48
N VAL A 312 5.39 7.91 14.08
CA VAL A 312 6.82 7.70 14.24
C VAL A 312 7.06 6.85 15.49
N ILE A 313 7.06 5.54 15.31
CA ILE A 313 7.35 4.61 16.42
C ILE A 313 8.85 4.69 16.82
N PRO A 314 9.23 4.28 18.04
CA PRO A 314 10.58 4.52 18.58
C PRO A 314 11.72 4.11 17.65
N ARG A 315 11.63 2.96 16.99
CA ARG A 315 12.68 2.49 16.06
C ARG A 315 12.84 3.34 14.80
N PHE A 316 11.87 4.22 14.48
CA PHE A 316 11.88 5.06 13.29
C PHE A 316 12.16 6.54 13.56
N ARG A 317 12.41 6.92 14.81
CA ARG A 317 12.74 8.32 15.17
C ARG A 317 13.88 8.88 14.31
N GLN A 318 14.90 8.07 14.04
CA GLN A 318 16.03 8.47 13.20
C GLN A 318 15.65 8.78 11.74
N TYR A 319 14.47 8.33 11.27
CA TYR A 319 14.01 8.56 9.91
C TYR A 319 13.10 9.79 9.78
N ALA A 320 12.82 10.46 10.87
CA ALA A 320 11.85 11.54 10.95
C ALA A 320 12.46 12.79 11.65
N PRO A 321 13.60 13.31 11.14
CA PRO A 321 14.30 14.43 11.81
C PRO A 321 13.49 15.72 11.85
N GLY A 322 12.59 15.93 10.88
CA GLY A 322 11.75 17.12 10.78
C GLY A 322 10.38 17.01 11.47
N LEU A 323 10.08 15.88 12.12
CA LEU A 323 8.75 15.64 12.68
C LEU A 323 8.71 15.76 14.21
N ASN A 324 7.62 16.34 14.71
CA ASN A 324 7.25 16.17 16.11
C ASN A 324 6.69 14.76 16.32
N VAL A 325 7.52 13.87 16.86
CA VAL A 325 7.21 12.43 17.03
C VAL A 325 5.96 12.21 17.88
N GLU A 326 5.79 12.97 18.95
CA GLU A 326 4.67 12.82 19.90
C GLU A 326 3.32 13.24 19.28
N ARG A 327 3.34 14.11 18.29
CA ARG A 327 2.15 14.55 17.56
C ARG A 327 1.88 13.75 16.29
N SER A 328 2.73 12.78 15.96
CA SER A 328 2.57 11.98 14.75
C SER A 328 1.30 11.11 14.81
N ARG A 329 0.59 11.04 13.69
CA ARG A 329 -0.70 10.35 13.58
C ARG A 329 -0.68 9.28 12.48
N CYS A 330 -1.52 8.27 12.65
CA CYS A 330 -1.89 7.33 11.59
C CYS A 330 -3.21 7.82 10.98
N ALA A 331 -3.14 8.43 9.80
CA ALA A 331 -4.30 9.09 9.20
C ALA A 331 -4.23 9.14 7.67
N LEU A 332 -5.37 9.42 7.05
CA LEU A 332 -5.50 9.87 5.66
C LEU A 332 -5.89 11.35 5.67
N HIS A 333 -5.34 12.09 4.73
CA HIS A 333 -5.63 13.50 4.54
C HIS A 333 -6.07 13.76 3.10
N ALA A 334 -7.16 14.48 2.91
CA ALA A 334 -7.57 15.02 1.62
C ALA A 334 -7.01 16.44 1.50
N VAL A 335 -6.09 16.66 0.57
CA VAL A 335 -5.39 17.94 0.37
C VAL A 335 -5.79 18.53 -0.97
N ASP A 336 -6.24 19.77 -0.97
CA ASP A 336 -6.44 20.54 -2.20
C ASP A 336 -5.10 20.82 -2.87
N VAL A 337 -4.93 20.36 -4.09
CA VAL A 337 -3.66 20.42 -4.83
C VAL A 337 -3.20 21.84 -5.13
N ALA A 338 -4.14 22.76 -5.32
CA ALA A 338 -3.83 24.13 -5.71
C ALA A 338 -3.41 25.00 -4.51
N SER A 339 -4.12 24.86 -3.39
CA SER A 339 -3.90 25.68 -2.20
C SER A 339 -3.01 25.00 -1.14
N GLY A 340 -2.81 23.70 -1.21
CA GLY A 340 -2.14 22.92 -0.16
C GLY A 340 -2.98 22.75 1.11
N ARG A 341 -4.22 23.21 1.13
CA ARG A 341 -5.10 23.14 2.30
C ARG A 341 -5.62 21.72 2.53
N VAL A 342 -5.54 21.24 3.77
CA VAL A 342 -6.21 20.01 4.19
C VAL A 342 -7.71 20.25 4.27
N LEU A 343 -8.48 19.57 3.42
CA LEU A 343 -9.96 19.64 3.36
C LEU A 343 -10.60 18.81 4.48
N GLY A 344 -10.01 17.68 4.79
CA GLY A 344 -10.49 16.78 5.83
C GLY A 344 -9.52 15.62 6.06
N SER A 345 -9.72 14.90 7.14
CA SER A 345 -8.86 13.78 7.53
C SER A 345 -9.65 12.64 8.15
N LEU A 346 -9.12 11.43 8.03
CA LEU A 346 -9.59 10.22 8.71
C LEU A 346 -8.45 9.63 9.55
N ASP A 347 -8.55 9.76 10.87
CA ASP A 347 -7.55 9.28 11.83
C ASP A 347 -7.89 7.88 12.35
N TRP A 348 -6.87 7.03 12.52
CA TRP A 348 -6.93 5.78 13.29
C TRP A 348 -6.13 5.95 14.60
N PRO A 349 -6.78 6.25 15.73
CA PRO A 349 -6.11 6.58 16.99
C PRO A 349 -5.20 5.46 17.53
N TYR A 350 -5.47 4.22 17.19
CA TYR A 350 -4.68 3.05 17.58
C TYR A 350 -3.81 2.49 16.44
N GLY A 351 -3.89 3.10 15.26
CA GLY A 351 -3.09 2.72 14.10
C GLY A 351 -1.65 3.21 14.19
N ASN A 352 -0.76 2.50 13.52
CA ASN A 352 0.65 2.87 13.42
C ASN A 352 1.02 3.34 12.03
N GLN A 353 0.54 2.67 10.98
CA GLN A 353 1.08 2.87 9.65
C GLN A 353 0.00 2.92 8.56
N ILE A 354 0.12 3.91 7.70
CA ILE A 354 -0.40 3.87 6.32
C ILE A 354 0.77 3.50 5.42
N PHE A 355 0.55 2.61 4.44
CA PHE A 355 1.62 2.20 3.54
C PHE A 355 1.40 2.70 2.11
N ALA A 356 0.29 2.38 1.50
CA ALA A 356 -0.09 2.84 0.18
C ALA A 356 -1.57 3.22 0.14
N ILE A 357 -1.93 4.10 -0.78
CA ILE A 357 -3.30 4.54 -1.03
C ILE A 357 -3.52 4.53 -2.53
N GLU A 358 -4.63 3.94 -2.96
CA GLU A 358 -5.16 4.06 -4.31
C GLU A 358 -6.67 4.29 -4.25
N TRP A 359 -7.25 4.75 -5.33
CA TRP A 359 -8.68 4.92 -5.46
C TRP A 359 -9.24 4.11 -6.62
N ILE A 360 -10.49 3.71 -6.47
CA ILE A 360 -11.32 3.14 -7.53
C ILE A 360 -12.63 3.90 -7.60
N ASP A 361 -13.32 3.85 -8.75
CA ASP A 361 -14.65 4.40 -8.84
C ASP A 361 -15.61 3.61 -7.92
N ARG A 362 -16.39 4.32 -7.11
CA ARG A 362 -17.37 3.73 -6.18
C ARG A 362 -18.39 2.85 -6.91
N SER A 363 -18.71 3.16 -8.16
CA SER A 363 -19.56 2.33 -9.01
C SER A 363 -18.96 0.96 -9.32
N HIS A 364 -17.63 0.79 -9.21
CA HIS A 364 -16.94 -0.47 -9.44
C HIS A 364 -16.91 -1.34 -8.20
N ALA A 365 -16.56 -0.76 -7.06
CA ALA A 365 -16.60 -1.45 -5.78
C ALA A 365 -16.82 -0.46 -4.64
N THR A 366 -17.63 -0.87 -3.68
CA THR A 366 -18.00 -0.03 -2.53
C THR A 366 -17.13 -0.28 -1.32
N GLY A 367 -16.33 -1.35 -1.29
CA GLY A 367 -15.51 -1.67 -0.14
C GLY A 367 -14.88 -3.06 -0.20
N LEU A 368 -14.62 -3.60 0.96
CA LEU A 368 -14.05 -4.91 1.25
C LEU A 368 -15.07 -5.77 2.02
N PRO A 369 -14.83 -7.10 2.17
CA PRO A 369 -15.82 -8.02 2.74
C PRO A 369 -16.29 -7.70 4.16
N PHE A 370 -15.38 -7.20 5.02
CA PHE A 370 -15.68 -7.02 6.44
C PHE A 370 -15.85 -5.54 6.79
N ARG A 371 -16.91 -5.19 7.52
CA ARG A 371 -17.19 -3.81 7.94
C ARG A 371 -16.56 -3.52 9.30
N SER A 372 -15.96 -2.34 9.47
CA SER A 372 -15.32 -1.93 10.72
C SER A 372 -16.35 -1.60 11.83
N VAL A 373 -17.56 -1.22 11.46
CA VAL A 373 -18.66 -0.96 12.37
C VAL A 373 -19.83 -1.85 11.98
N SER A 374 -19.84 -3.07 12.50
CA SER A 374 -20.98 -3.96 12.41
C SER A 374 -21.69 -3.97 13.77
N ARG A 375 -22.99 -3.62 13.79
CA ARG A 375 -23.85 -3.89 14.94
C ARG A 375 -24.25 -5.37 15.02
N GLN A 376 -24.03 -6.09 13.93
CA GLN A 376 -24.26 -7.52 13.78
C GLN A 376 -22.95 -8.26 13.88
N ARG A 377 -22.79 -9.00 14.97
CA ARG A 377 -21.57 -9.75 15.28
C ARG A 377 -21.24 -10.76 14.16
N ASP A 378 -19.96 -10.85 13.84
CA ASP A 378 -19.17 -11.98 13.27
C ASP A 378 -19.86 -13.05 12.40
N SER A 379 -21.18 -13.25 12.50
CA SER A 379 -21.93 -14.23 11.71
C SER A 379 -21.96 -13.88 10.22
N ASP A 380 -21.95 -12.59 9.86
CA ASP A 380 -22.03 -12.18 8.46
C ASP A 380 -20.67 -12.35 7.75
N ALA A 381 -19.56 -12.14 8.46
CA ALA A 381 -18.22 -12.42 7.96
C ALA A 381 -18.00 -13.92 7.68
N MET A 382 -18.53 -14.78 8.55
CA MET A 382 -18.51 -16.24 8.35
C MET A 382 -19.36 -16.69 7.17
N ARG A 383 -20.33 -15.89 6.74
CA ARG A 383 -21.21 -16.18 5.58
C ARG A 383 -20.54 -15.90 4.24
N LEU A 384 -19.47 -15.10 4.21
CA LEU A 384 -18.67 -14.84 2.99
C LEU A 384 -17.73 -16.00 2.61
N PHE A 385 -17.84 -17.12 3.26
CA PHE A 385 -16.97 -18.28 3.09
C PHE A 385 -17.09 -18.97 1.73
N TYR A 386 -17.93 -18.49 0.83
CA TYR A 386 -18.33 -19.28 -0.34
C TYR A 386 -18.16 -18.57 -1.65
N SER A 387 -18.06 -19.44 -2.67
CA SER A 387 -17.91 -19.08 -4.07
C SER A 387 -18.72 -17.86 -4.46
N PHE A 388 -18.07 -16.92 -5.04
CA PHE A 388 -18.67 -15.70 -5.57
C PHE A 388 -18.52 -15.69 -7.09
N ASP A 389 -19.45 -15.02 -7.76
CA ASP A 389 -19.41 -14.85 -9.18
C ASP A 389 -18.62 -13.57 -9.51
N THR A 390 -17.57 -13.70 -10.29
CA THR A 390 -16.84 -12.55 -10.81
C THR A 390 -17.41 -12.11 -12.14
N PRO A 391 -17.45 -10.80 -12.45
CA PRO A 391 -17.84 -10.34 -13.78
C PRO A 391 -16.98 -11.05 -14.82
N ARG A 392 -17.60 -11.69 -15.81
CA ARG A 392 -16.85 -12.30 -16.91
C ARG A 392 -16.04 -11.21 -17.59
N ARG A 393 -14.73 -11.41 -17.70
CA ARG A 393 -13.89 -10.58 -18.58
C ARG A 393 -14.50 -10.67 -19.97
N SER A 394 -14.93 -9.55 -20.53
CA SER A 394 -15.25 -9.52 -21.95
C SER A 394 -13.98 -9.96 -22.67
N ARG A 395 -13.99 -11.11 -23.31
CA ARG A 395 -12.96 -11.48 -24.26
C ARG A 395 -13.04 -10.42 -25.36
N THR A 396 -12.11 -9.47 -25.37
CA THR A 396 -11.82 -8.73 -26.59
C THR A 396 -11.39 -9.81 -27.58
N ASN A 397 -12.21 -10.04 -28.60
CA ASN A 397 -11.81 -10.84 -29.75
C ASN A 397 -10.64 -10.12 -30.42
N ASP A 398 -9.43 -10.57 -30.11
CA ASP A 398 -8.30 -10.33 -30.98
C ASP A 398 -8.53 -11.22 -32.22
N GLN A 399 -9.07 -10.61 -33.26
CA GLN A 399 -8.94 -11.05 -34.66
C GLN A 399 -7.79 -10.29 -35.30
#